data_dd592645826e068e3633023dcd006a2c
#
_entry.id   dd592645826e068e3633023dcd006a2c
#
_cell.length_a   1.000
_cell.length_b   1.000
_cell.length_c   1.000
_cell.angle_alpha   90.00
_cell.angle_beta   90.00
_cell.angle_gamma   90.00
#
_symmetry.space_group_name_H-M   'P 1'
#
loop_
_entity.id
_entity.type
_entity.pdbx_description
1 polymer ?
#
loop_
_entity_poly.entity_id
_entity_poly.type
_entity_poly.pdbx_seq_one_letter_code
_entity_poly.pdbx_strand_id
1 'polypeptide(L)'
;MFEFLDRHPDFEAKLRAFKKRIVALEKKGKKLLTGNGKPCAKAKKKPAGNAEAAARKEALFQKQVRNNVNRIMKRTGWDFDSTREKMLATIERTGCTPTEFFLYRFYELTEEEQDTYYIAKYQKLFQKKYGTNKDFVSLLYDKERTNNYFAEYVRRPWCVNTKVSFEEFCETFKDTERVMYKPIAGHRGYGVEAIYLTPETMKDIYDRLVTYPEGVVEAFIKQHPEMCKLSPTSVNSLRFVTFSSNTVPVTPDGKMMDIAYSIVRFGREGSIVDNLHSGGMVANVDLETGCLATDGADRNGDLWVTHPDTGVTIKGFRIPYFEEAREMVKDAIATRKVEGYIGWDIAISENGPMLLEVNDRPGSDGLQTAPAQAKQGMKFLMEKYM
;
A
#
# COMPACT_ATOMS: atom_id res chain seq x y z
N MET A 1 6.71 35.59 -18.10
CA MET A 1 5.50 35.63 -17.25
C MET A 1 4.30 36.21 -17.98
N PHE A 2 4.44 37.33 -18.75
CA PHE A 2 3.33 37.91 -19.54
C PHE A 2 2.95 37.10 -20.79
N GLU A 3 3.91 36.45 -21.45
CA GLU A 3 3.64 35.62 -22.64
C GLU A 3 2.91 34.30 -22.39
N PHE A 4 2.95 33.78 -21.13
CA PHE A 4 2.23 32.57 -20.75
C PHE A 4 0.73 32.83 -20.48
N LEU A 5 0.40 34.02 -20.00
CA LEU A 5 -0.99 34.43 -19.70
C LEU A 5 -1.82 34.68 -20.96
N ASP A 6 -1.19 35.14 -22.06
CA ASP A 6 -1.89 35.39 -23.31
C ASP A 6 -2.32 34.12 -24.07
N ARG A 7 -1.76 32.96 -23.71
CA ARG A 7 -2.07 31.67 -24.37
C ARG A 7 -3.21 30.88 -23.69
N HIS A 8 -3.63 31.28 -22.47
CA HIS A 8 -4.68 30.56 -21.73
C HIS A 8 -5.62 31.51 -20.97
N PRO A 9 -6.49 32.26 -21.64
CA PRO A 9 -7.41 33.21 -20.99
C PRO A 9 -8.42 32.55 -20.03
N ASP A 10 -8.64 31.25 -20.19
CA ASP A 10 -9.56 30.47 -19.33
C ASP A 10 -8.93 30.05 -17.98
N PHE A 11 -7.60 30.11 -17.87
CA PHE A 11 -6.85 29.71 -16.66
C PHE A 11 -7.07 30.70 -15.51
N GLU A 12 -7.02 32.01 -15.78
CA GLU A 12 -7.30 33.03 -14.75
C GLU A 12 -8.73 32.97 -14.23
N ALA A 13 -9.70 32.70 -15.11
CA ALA A 13 -11.10 32.54 -14.71
C ALA A 13 -11.30 31.32 -13.80
N LYS A 14 -10.67 30.19 -14.12
CA LYS A 14 -10.67 28.97 -13.30
C LYS A 14 -9.94 29.17 -11.98
N LEU A 15 -8.82 29.85 -11.97
CA LEU A 15 -8.06 30.19 -10.76
C LEU A 15 -8.85 31.13 -9.84
N ARG A 16 -9.56 32.13 -10.41
CA ARG A 16 -10.45 33.02 -9.66
C ARG A 16 -11.67 32.28 -9.09
N ALA A 17 -12.24 31.33 -9.83
CA ALA A 17 -13.34 30.48 -9.37
C ALA A 17 -12.89 29.56 -8.23
N PHE A 18 -11.70 29.00 -8.31
CA PHE A 18 -11.09 28.18 -7.28
C PHE A 18 -10.76 29.00 -6.02
N LYS A 19 -10.13 30.18 -6.17
CA LYS A 19 -9.88 31.11 -5.07
C LYS A 19 -11.19 31.57 -4.38
N LYS A 20 -12.25 31.85 -5.16
CA LYS A 20 -13.59 32.16 -4.59
C LYS A 20 -14.18 30.99 -3.81
N ARG A 21 -13.95 29.77 -4.27
CA ARG A 21 -14.42 28.55 -3.58
C ARG A 21 -13.70 28.30 -2.27
N ILE A 22 -12.37 28.53 -2.23
CA ILE A 22 -11.56 28.47 -1.00
C ILE A 22 -11.99 29.54 0.01
N VAL A 23 -12.12 30.79 -0.44
CA VAL A 23 -12.57 31.92 0.43
C VAL A 23 -14.00 31.71 0.94
N ALA A 24 -14.88 31.11 0.13
CA ALA A 24 -16.24 30.78 0.56
C ALA A 24 -16.26 29.68 1.63
N LEU A 25 -15.34 28.71 1.56
CA LEU A 25 -15.16 27.66 2.56
C LEU A 25 -14.57 28.23 3.86
N GLU A 26 -13.59 29.14 3.78
CA GLU A 26 -13.02 29.85 4.93
C GLU A 26 -14.04 30.74 5.62
N LYS A 27 -14.88 31.51 4.85
CA LYS A 27 -15.97 32.30 5.41
C LYS A 27 -17.06 31.45 6.06
N LYS A 28 -17.36 30.25 5.52
CA LYS A 28 -18.27 29.29 6.17
C LYS A 28 -17.69 28.77 7.48
N GLY A 29 -16.38 28.47 7.53
CA GLY A 29 -15.70 28.04 8.75
C GLY A 29 -15.69 29.11 9.83
N LYS A 30 -15.44 30.39 9.49
CA LYS A 30 -15.44 31.52 10.46
C LYS A 30 -16.84 31.89 10.96
N LYS A 31 -17.90 31.71 10.16
CA LYS A 31 -19.28 31.99 10.55
C LYS A 31 -19.86 30.99 11.57
N LEU A 32 -19.21 29.82 11.72
CA LEU A 32 -19.59 28.81 12.71
C LEU A 32 -19.00 29.06 14.11
N LEU A 33 -18.06 30.01 14.25
CA LEU A 33 -17.38 30.33 15.51
C LEU A 33 -17.91 31.57 16.24
N THR A 34 -18.83 32.32 15.63
CA THR A 34 -19.40 33.53 16.25
C THR A 34 -20.92 33.60 16.05
N GLY A 35 -21.68 33.04 16.96
CA GLY A 35 -23.15 33.15 16.91
C GLY A 35 -23.83 32.79 18.22
N ASN A 36 -23.93 33.74 19.13
CA ASN A 36 -24.89 33.71 20.23
C ASN A 36 -26.32 33.92 19.67
N GLY A 37 -27.24 33.00 19.91
CA GLY A 37 -28.64 33.12 19.53
C GLY A 37 -29.51 32.00 20.08
N LYS A 38 -30.55 32.38 20.82
CA LYS A 38 -31.51 31.56 21.60
C LYS A 38 -32.23 30.45 20.80
N PRO A 39 -32.75 29.39 21.47
CA PRO A 39 -33.22 28.17 20.84
C PRO A 39 -34.63 28.29 20.25
N CYS A 40 -34.83 27.81 19.05
CA CYS A 40 -36.13 27.51 18.47
C CYS A 40 -36.16 26.12 17.89
N ALA A 41 -37.23 25.40 18.19
CA ALA A 41 -37.75 24.09 17.86
C ALA A 41 -37.02 23.18 16.85
N LYS A 42 -36.78 21.95 17.30
CA LYS A 42 -36.65 20.63 16.66
C LYS A 42 -36.52 20.61 15.14
N ALA A 43 -35.29 20.78 14.64
CA ALA A 43 -34.84 20.25 13.35
C ALA A 43 -33.92 19.04 13.59
N LYS A 44 -34.11 17.95 12.86
CA LYS A 44 -33.32 16.72 12.96
C LYS A 44 -31.84 17.08 12.77
N LYS A 45 -31.00 16.95 13.80
CA LYS A 45 -29.55 17.12 13.75
C LYS A 45 -28.97 16.11 12.77
N LYS A 46 -28.44 16.56 11.63
CA LYS A 46 -27.40 15.83 10.90
C LYS A 46 -26.18 15.73 11.79
N PRO A 47 -25.48 14.58 11.85
CA PRO A 47 -24.41 14.38 12.82
C PRO A 47 -23.25 15.35 12.58
N ALA A 48 -22.77 15.96 13.63
CA ALA A 48 -21.61 16.88 13.67
C ALA A 48 -20.30 16.24 13.16
N GLY A 49 -20.23 14.91 13.01
CA GLY A 49 -19.08 14.15 12.54
C GLY A 49 -18.63 14.43 11.10
N ASN A 50 -19.53 14.89 10.21
CA ASN A 50 -19.14 15.09 8.79
C ASN A 50 -18.30 16.35 8.55
N ALA A 51 -18.53 17.42 9.29
CA ALA A 51 -17.77 18.68 9.15
C ALA A 51 -16.35 18.55 9.74
N GLU A 52 -16.24 17.90 10.88
CA GLU A 52 -14.96 17.63 11.54
C GLU A 52 -14.10 16.66 10.75
N ALA A 53 -14.69 15.58 10.20
CA ALA A 53 -14.00 14.64 9.33
C ALA A 53 -13.51 15.32 8.03
N ALA A 54 -14.30 16.21 7.44
CA ALA A 54 -13.91 17.00 6.27
C ALA A 54 -12.75 17.96 6.57
N ALA A 55 -12.81 18.66 7.72
CA ALA A 55 -11.73 19.55 8.16
C ALA A 55 -10.42 18.78 8.43
N ARG A 56 -10.50 17.61 9.07
CA ARG A 56 -9.35 16.74 9.32
C ARG A 56 -8.72 16.24 8.01
N LYS A 57 -9.55 15.87 7.03
CA LYS A 57 -9.09 15.43 5.69
C LYS A 57 -8.38 16.56 4.95
N GLU A 58 -8.93 17.78 5.01
CA GLU A 58 -8.32 18.96 4.39
C GLU A 58 -6.98 19.29 5.05
N ALA A 59 -6.91 19.30 6.39
CA ALA A 59 -5.67 19.55 7.12
C ALA A 59 -4.59 18.51 6.77
N LEU A 60 -4.97 17.24 6.62
CA LEU A 60 -4.05 16.19 6.18
C LEU A 60 -3.55 16.41 4.75
N PHE A 61 -4.44 16.79 3.83
CA PHE A 61 -4.10 17.12 2.45
C PHE A 61 -3.09 18.27 2.39
N GLN A 62 -3.37 19.39 3.08
CA GLN A 62 -2.48 20.56 3.12
C GLN A 62 -1.11 20.21 3.74
N LYS A 63 -1.08 19.34 4.76
CA LYS A 63 0.17 18.81 5.33
C LYS A 63 0.97 17.98 4.29
N GLN A 64 0.28 17.14 3.52
CA GLN A 64 0.93 16.35 2.47
C GLN A 64 1.48 17.23 1.35
N VAL A 65 0.71 18.23 0.89
CA VAL A 65 1.18 19.22 -0.10
C VAL A 65 2.46 19.88 0.40
N ARG A 66 2.44 20.50 1.59
CA ARG A 66 3.61 21.18 2.16
C ARG A 66 4.83 20.26 2.25
N ASN A 67 4.64 19.05 2.78
CA ASN A 67 5.74 18.10 2.95
C ASN A 67 6.38 17.71 1.62
N ASN A 68 5.57 17.41 0.59
CA ASN A 68 6.08 16.99 -0.70
C ASN A 68 6.66 18.17 -1.51
N VAL A 69 6.10 19.36 -1.41
CA VAL A 69 6.72 20.59 -1.97
C VAL A 69 8.12 20.80 -1.37
N ASN A 70 8.26 20.73 -0.05
CA ASN A 70 9.57 20.87 0.60
C ASN A 70 10.59 19.80 0.14
N ARG A 71 10.14 18.57 -0.13
CA ARG A 71 11.00 17.50 -0.67
C ARG A 71 11.44 17.80 -2.10
N ILE A 72 10.54 18.33 -2.93
CA ILE A 72 10.85 18.73 -4.31
C ILE A 72 11.84 19.90 -4.30
N MET A 73 11.61 20.93 -3.47
CA MET A 73 12.54 22.06 -3.34
C MET A 73 13.95 21.61 -2.98
N LYS A 74 14.09 20.69 -2.00
CA LYS A 74 15.40 20.13 -1.63
C LYS A 74 16.09 19.39 -2.78
N ARG A 75 15.33 18.78 -3.67
CA ARG A 75 15.85 18.03 -4.81
C ARG A 75 16.18 18.91 -6.00
N THR A 76 15.36 19.92 -6.26
CA THR A 76 15.41 20.73 -7.49
C THR A 76 15.96 22.15 -7.30
N GLY A 77 15.94 22.65 -6.08
CA GLY A 77 16.21 24.07 -5.79
C GLY A 77 15.07 25.03 -6.18
N TRP A 78 13.91 24.50 -6.57
CA TRP A 78 12.77 25.31 -7.00
C TRP A 78 12.14 26.10 -5.85
N ASP A 79 11.43 27.18 -6.19
CA ASP A 79 10.67 28.00 -5.26
C ASP A 79 9.42 27.27 -4.71
N PHE A 80 9.05 27.57 -3.46
CA PHE A 80 7.92 26.95 -2.78
C PHE A 80 6.58 27.22 -3.46
N ASP A 81 6.32 28.49 -3.77
CA ASP A 81 4.98 28.89 -4.27
C ASP A 81 4.76 28.37 -5.69
N SER A 82 5.75 28.48 -6.57
CA SER A 82 5.68 27.95 -7.93
C SER A 82 5.56 26.40 -7.95
N THR A 83 6.31 25.72 -7.10
CA THR A 83 6.21 24.24 -6.97
C THR A 83 4.84 23.82 -6.44
N ARG A 84 4.31 24.55 -5.46
CA ARG A 84 2.98 24.29 -4.91
C ARG A 84 1.89 24.53 -5.95
N GLU A 85 1.96 25.61 -6.71
CA GLU A 85 1.00 25.91 -7.78
C GLU A 85 1.02 24.80 -8.84
N LYS A 86 2.20 24.37 -9.30
CA LYS A 86 2.33 23.29 -10.26
C LYS A 86 1.74 21.99 -9.72
N MET A 87 2.00 21.65 -8.46
CA MET A 87 1.42 20.46 -7.82
C MET A 87 -0.10 20.52 -7.79
N LEU A 88 -0.68 21.64 -7.34
CA LEU A 88 -2.14 21.79 -7.23
C LEU A 88 -2.83 21.75 -8.59
N ALA A 89 -2.27 22.40 -9.60
CA ALA A 89 -2.78 22.35 -10.98
C ALA A 89 -2.75 20.93 -11.55
N THR A 90 -1.66 20.19 -11.33
CA THR A 90 -1.55 18.80 -11.77
C THR A 90 -2.56 17.90 -11.03
N ILE A 91 -2.73 18.08 -9.71
CA ILE A 91 -3.72 17.33 -8.92
C ILE A 91 -5.14 17.59 -9.43
N GLU A 92 -5.47 18.85 -9.75
CA GLU A 92 -6.78 19.21 -10.31
C GLU A 92 -7.00 18.56 -11.67
N ARG A 93 -6.01 18.58 -12.57
CA ARG A 93 -6.09 17.99 -13.91
C ARG A 93 -6.18 16.48 -13.88
N THR A 94 -5.27 15.82 -13.16
CA THR A 94 -5.12 14.36 -13.22
C THR A 94 -5.94 13.62 -12.18
N GLY A 95 -6.16 14.22 -11.00
CA GLY A 95 -6.71 13.57 -9.82
C GLY A 95 -5.68 12.75 -9.02
N CYS A 96 -4.38 12.95 -9.26
CA CYS A 96 -3.32 12.33 -8.45
C CYS A 96 -3.31 12.89 -7.02
N THR A 97 -2.67 12.19 -6.12
CA THR A 97 -2.42 12.66 -4.75
C THR A 97 -1.12 13.49 -4.67
N PRO A 98 -0.93 14.33 -3.64
CA PRO A 98 0.35 15.01 -3.42
C PRO A 98 1.55 14.05 -3.31
N THR A 99 1.33 12.84 -2.78
CA THR A 99 2.37 11.80 -2.68
C THR A 99 2.71 11.22 -4.05
N GLU A 100 1.72 10.92 -4.88
CA GLU A 100 1.94 10.45 -6.25
C GLU A 100 2.65 11.51 -7.10
N PHE A 101 2.26 12.78 -7.00
CA PHE A 101 2.94 13.88 -7.69
C PHE A 101 4.45 13.90 -7.38
N PHE A 102 4.81 13.67 -6.12
CA PHE A 102 6.21 13.59 -5.71
C PHE A 102 6.89 12.29 -6.16
N LEU A 103 6.30 11.13 -5.85
CA LEU A 103 6.90 9.81 -6.09
C LEU A 103 7.10 9.54 -7.59
N TYR A 104 6.13 9.92 -8.41
CA TYR A 104 6.19 9.70 -9.86
C TYR A 104 6.89 10.86 -10.59
N ARG A 105 7.46 11.80 -9.84
CA ARG A 105 8.19 12.95 -10.37
C ARG A 105 7.37 13.78 -11.39
N PHE A 106 6.06 13.90 -11.20
CA PHE A 106 5.16 14.64 -12.09
C PHE A 106 5.59 16.09 -12.32
N TYR A 107 6.38 16.65 -11.41
CA TYR A 107 6.98 17.97 -11.56
C TYR A 107 8.01 18.07 -12.70
N GLU A 108 8.56 16.93 -13.17
CA GLU A 108 9.51 16.86 -14.29
C GLU A 108 8.87 16.38 -15.60
N LEU A 109 7.60 15.96 -15.58
CA LEU A 109 6.91 15.33 -16.70
C LEU A 109 6.03 16.32 -17.45
N THR A 110 5.86 16.08 -18.76
CA THR A 110 4.81 16.72 -19.58
C THR A 110 3.43 16.19 -19.19
N GLU A 111 2.37 16.84 -19.67
CA GLU A 111 0.99 16.38 -19.40
C GLU A 111 0.72 15.01 -20.03
N GLU A 112 1.21 14.78 -21.24
CA GLU A 112 1.11 13.51 -21.97
C GLU A 112 1.83 12.38 -21.22
N GLU A 113 3.04 12.63 -20.71
CA GLU A 113 3.79 11.69 -19.91
C GLU A 113 3.03 11.36 -18.60
N GLN A 114 2.48 12.38 -17.90
CA GLN A 114 1.68 12.20 -16.67
C GLN A 114 0.42 11.35 -16.93
N ASP A 115 -0.21 11.45 -18.09
CA ASP A 115 -1.43 10.73 -18.44
C ASP A 115 -1.22 9.22 -18.67
N THR A 116 0.04 8.80 -18.80
CA THR A 116 0.41 7.37 -18.86
C THR A 116 0.38 6.67 -17.49
N TYR A 117 0.21 7.42 -16.40
CA TYR A 117 0.30 6.86 -15.06
C TYR A 117 -1.02 6.32 -14.53
N TYR A 118 -0.94 5.16 -13.87
CA TYR A 118 -2.01 4.62 -13.04
C TYR A 118 -1.96 5.28 -11.66
N ILE A 119 -2.99 6.02 -11.30
CA ILE A 119 -3.06 6.84 -10.09
C ILE A 119 -4.27 6.51 -9.23
N ALA A 120 -4.33 7.04 -8.00
CA ALA A 120 -5.33 6.73 -6.98
C ALA A 120 -6.80 6.87 -7.44
N LYS A 121 -7.10 7.72 -8.44
CA LYS A 121 -8.47 7.80 -8.97
C LYS A 121 -8.93 6.50 -9.63
N TYR A 122 -8.02 5.77 -10.28
CA TYR A 122 -8.33 4.49 -10.93
C TYR A 122 -8.56 3.38 -9.91
N GLN A 123 -7.85 3.38 -8.78
CA GLN A 123 -8.11 2.43 -7.68
C GLN A 123 -9.57 2.53 -7.21
N LYS A 124 -10.10 3.75 -7.08
CA LYS A 124 -11.51 3.97 -6.70
C LYS A 124 -12.48 3.45 -7.77
N LEU A 125 -12.12 3.58 -9.06
CA LEU A 125 -12.91 3.01 -10.15
C LEU A 125 -12.95 1.48 -10.07
N PHE A 126 -11.79 0.85 -9.85
CA PHE A 126 -11.72 -0.60 -9.70
C PHE A 126 -12.45 -1.10 -8.47
N GLN A 127 -12.33 -0.42 -7.33
CA GLN A 127 -13.12 -0.73 -6.13
C GLN A 127 -14.63 -0.62 -6.38
N LYS A 128 -15.05 0.32 -7.22
CA LYS A 128 -16.46 0.47 -7.60
C LYS A 128 -16.91 -0.62 -8.59
N LYS A 129 -16.06 -0.97 -9.57
CA LYS A 129 -16.38 -1.95 -10.63
C LYS A 129 -16.25 -3.39 -10.14
N TYR A 130 -15.19 -3.68 -9.37
CA TYR A 130 -14.84 -5.01 -8.86
C TYR A 130 -14.87 -5.05 -7.33
N GLY A 131 -15.82 -4.33 -6.73
CA GLY A 131 -15.88 -4.16 -5.27
C GLY A 131 -16.00 -5.50 -4.56
N THR A 132 -15.17 -5.67 -3.55
CA THR A 132 -15.17 -6.85 -2.70
C THR A 132 -16.40 -6.86 -1.79
N ASN A 133 -16.98 -8.01 -1.55
CA ASN A 133 -18.05 -8.21 -0.59
C ASN A 133 -17.64 -7.66 0.81
N LYS A 134 -18.55 -6.97 1.49
CA LYS A 134 -18.30 -6.35 2.80
C LYS A 134 -17.90 -7.35 3.88
N ASP A 135 -18.46 -8.56 3.83
CA ASP A 135 -18.16 -9.61 4.79
C ASP A 135 -16.75 -10.15 4.58
N PHE A 136 -16.34 -10.30 3.32
CA PHE A 136 -14.96 -10.66 2.99
C PHE A 136 -13.96 -9.55 3.37
N VAL A 137 -14.28 -8.28 3.12
CA VAL A 137 -13.48 -7.16 3.60
C VAL A 137 -13.35 -7.21 5.13
N SER A 138 -14.45 -7.41 5.86
CA SER A 138 -14.43 -7.55 7.33
C SER A 138 -13.56 -8.72 7.79
N LEU A 139 -13.55 -9.84 7.05
CA LEU A 139 -12.68 -10.98 7.30
C LEU A 139 -11.21 -10.59 7.16
N LEU A 140 -10.83 -9.87 6.10
CA LEU A 140 -9.43 -9.46 5.84
C LEU A 140 -8.87 -8.50 6.89
N TYR A 141 -9.72 -7.73 7.59
CA TYR A 141 -9.30 -6.85 8.68
C TYR A 141 -9.08 -7.56 10.02
N ASP A 142 -9.36 -8.86 10.07
CA ASP A 142 -9.18 -9.72 11.24
C ASP A 142 -8.15 -10.82 10.88
N LYS A 143 -6.95 -10.72 11.46
CA LYS A 143 -5.85 -11.63 11.14
C LYS A 143 -6.12 -13.08 11.52
N GLU A 144 -6.83 -13.31 12.64
CA GLU A 144 -7.22 -14.66 13.06
C GLU A 144 -8.18 -15.28 12.03
N ARG A 145 -9.23 -14.53 11.65
CA ARG A 145 -10.19 -15.00 10.66
C ARG A 145 -9.53 -15.20 9.29
N THR A 146 -8.62 -14.31 8.91
CA THR A 146 -7.87 -14.43 7.65
C THR A 146 -7.00 -15.67 7.64
N ASN A 147 -6.23 -15.92 8.71
CA ASN A 147 -5.37 -17.09 8.81
C ASN A 147 -6.18 -18.40 8.81
N ASN A 148 -7.32 -18.44 9.49
CA ASN A 148 -8.23 -19.59 9.44
C ASN A 148 -8.83 -19.81 8.06
N TYR A 149 -9.26 -18.74 7.39
CA TYR A 149 -9.89 -18.82 6.07
C TYR A 149 -8.92 -19.29 4.99
N PHE A 150 -7.64 -18.90 5.09
CA PHE A 150 -6.59 -19.25 4.16
C PHE A 150 -5.56 -20.24 4.77
N ALA A 151 -5.94 -21.09 5.71
CA ALA A 151 -5.03 -21.94 6.50
C ALA A 151 -4.06 -22.78 5.67
N GLU A 152 -4.53 -23.36 4.54
CA GLU A 152 -3.71 -24.17 3.63
C GLU A 152 -2.62 -23.37 2.87
N TYR A 153 -2.74 -22.03 2.82
CA TYR A 153 -1.79 -21.12 2.18
C TYR A 153 -0.89 -20.40 3.19
N VAL A 154 -1.33 -20.25 4.44
CA VAL A 154 -0.55 -19.62 5.54
C VAL A 154 0.68 -20.45 5.86
N ARG A 155 0.57 -21.77 5.91
CA ARG A 155 1.66 -22.78 5.97
C ARG A 155 2.71 -22.57 7.07
N ARG A 156 2.41 -21.81 8.11
CA ARG A 156 3.27 -21.58 9.27
C ARG A 156 2.49 -21.75 10.56
N PRO A 157 3.13 -22.19 11.66
CA PRO A 157 2.50 -22.21 12.98
C PRO A 157 2.06 -20.82 13.42
N TRP A 158 0.89 -20.73 14.04
CA TRP A 158 0.38 -19.50 14.62
C TRP A 158 -0.67 -19.79 15.71
N CYS A 159 -0.86 -18.84 16.63
CA CYS A 159 -1.93 -18.86 17.60
C CYS A 159 -2.42 -17.42 17.90
N VAL A 160 -3.50 -17.29 18.67
CA VAL A 160 -3.93 -16.02 19.25
C VAL A 160 -3.43 -15.97 20.70
N ASN A 161 -2.65 -14.94 21.06
CA ASN A 161 -1.99 -14.84 22.36
C ASN A 161 -2.92 -14.97 23.55
N THR A 162 -4.16 -14.52 23.45
CA THR A 162 -5.16 -14.54 24.54
C THR A 162 -6.05 -15.78 24.54
N LYS A 163 -5.91 -16.68 23.56
CA LYS A 163 -6.80 -17.85 23.36
C LYS A 163 -6.07 -19.19 23.44
N VAL A 164 -4.77 -19.17 23.66
CA VAL A 164 -3.91 -20.37 23.71
C VAL A 164 -3.44 -20.61 25.13
N SER A 165 -3.41 -21.86 25.59
CA SER A 165 -2.76 -22.25 26.85
C SER A 165 -1.24 -22.25 26.69
N PHE A 166 -0.51 -22.32 27.82
CA PHE A 166 0.95 -22.41 27.80
C PHE A 166 1.42 -23.69 27.09
N GLU A 167 0.76 -24.80 27.35
CA GLU A 167 1.06 -26.11 26.77
C GLU A 167 0.84 -26.09 25.26
N GLU A 168 -0.27 -25.52 24.78
CA GLU A 168 -0.55 -25.36 23.36
C GLU A 168 0.44 -24.40 22.68
N PHE A 169 0.84 -23.33 23.38
CA PHE A 169 1.85 -22.40 22.90
C PHE A 169 3.20 -23.10 22.68
N CYS A 170 3.63 -23.89 23.67
CA CYS A 170 4.85 -24.69 23.59
C CYS A 170 4.81 -25.69 22.44
N GLU A 171 3.71 -26.40 22.26
CA GLU A 171 3.57 -27.38 21.17
C GLU A 171 3.53 -26.68 19.80
N THR A 172 2.83 -25.54 19.71
CA THR A 172 2.75 -24.77 18.45
C THR A 172 4.12 -24.27 17.99
N PHE A 173 4.99 -23.88 18.91
CA PHE A 173 6.27 -23.24 18.61
C PHE A 173 7.50 -24.06 19.01
N LYS A 174 7.36 -25.37 19.25
CA LYS A 174 8.45 -26.26 19.71
C LYS A 174 9.69 -26.25 18.78
N ASP A 175 9.47 -26.07 17.46
CA ASP A 175 10.53 -26.06 16.45
C ASP A 175 10.77 -24.62 15.92
N THR A 176 10.40 -23.60 16.70
CA THR A 176 10.44 -22.19 16.28
C THR A 176 11.37 -21.40 17.19
N GLU A 177 12.44 -20.83 16.63
CA GLU A 177 13.39 -19.98 17.37
C GLU A 177 12.94 -18.53 17.47
N ARG A 178 12.00 -18.09 16.65
CA ARG A 178 11.55 -16.69 16.58
C ARG A 178 10.11 -16.60 16.16
N VAL A 179 9.34 -15.76 16.83
CA VAL A 179 7.94 -15.48 16.49
C VAL A 179 7.73 -13.99 16.20
N MET A 180 6.65 -13.71 15.50
CA MET A 180 6.14 -12.35 15.26
C MET A 180 4.80 -12.18 15.94
N TYR A 181 4.71 -11.25 16.90
CA TYR A 181 3.43 -10.80 17.41
C TYR A 181 2.88 -9.69 16.53
N LYS A 182 1.59 -9.78 16.18
CA LYS A 182 0.87 -8.80 15.34
C LYS A 182 -0.50 -8.52 15.97
N PRO A 183 -0.81 -7.30 16.43
CA PRO A 183 -2.15 -6.96 16.91
C PRO A 183 -3.22 -7.28 15.86
N ILE A 184 -4.38 -7.82 16.28
CA ILE A 184 -5.50 -8.12 15.36
C ILE A 184 -5.91 -6.85 14.64
N ALA A 185 -6.16 -5.76 15.37
CA ALA A 185 -6.51 -4.45 14.86
C ALA A 185 -5.26 -3.59 14.64
N GLY A 186 -4.45 -3.90 13.61
CA GLY A 186 -3.24 -3.14 13.32
C GLY A 186 -2.99 -3.03 11.82
N HIS A 187 -2.49 -1.86 11.37
CA HIS A 187 -2.11 -1.62 9.97
C HIS A 187 -0.69 -1.10 9.88
N ARG A 188 -0.02 -1.33 8.76
CA ARG A 188 1.30 -0.77 8.42
C ARG A 188 2.43 -1.15 9.40
N GLY A 189 2.34 -2.32 10.04
CA GLY A 189 3.38 -2.80 10.97
C GLY A 189 3.38 -2.16 12.35
N TYR A 190 2.38 -1.33 12.72
CA TYR A 190 2.29 -0.76 14.07
C TYR A 190 2.03 -1.85 15.11
N GLY A 191 2.85 -1.87 16.17
CA GLY A 191 2.74 -2.83 17.27
C GLY A 191 3.22 -4.23 16.92
N VAL A 192 3.86 -4.42 15.76
CA VAL A 192 4.50 -5.70 15.39
C VAL A 192 5.81 -5.83 16.14
N GLU A 193 6.02 -6.98 16.80
CA GLU A 193 7.23 -7.30 17.55
C GLU A 193 7.79 -8.65 17.11
N ALA A 194 9.11 -8.72 16.93
CA ALA A 194 9.83 -9.96 16.69
C ALA A 194 10.47 -10.44 18.02
N ILE A 195 10.20 -11.67 18.40
CA ILE A 195 10.56 -12.22 19.71
C ILE A 195 11.31 -13.53 19.50
N TYR A 196 12.50 -13.65 20.10
CA TYR A 196 13.26 -14.91 20.12
C TYR A 196 12.76 -15.81 21.23
N LEU A 197 12.58 -17.08 20.89
CA LEU A 197 12.17 -18.15 21.80
C LEU A 197 13.37 -19.05 22.11
N THR A 198 13.54 -19.39 23.38
CA THR A 198 14.38 -20.50 23.84
C THR A 198 13.60 -21.30 24.85
N PRO A 199 13.96 -22.57 25.10
CA PRO A 199 13.27 -23.37 26.15
C PRO A 199 13.22 -22.65 27.50
N GLU A 200 14.28 -21.93 27.86
CA GLU A 200 14.38 -21.22 29.14
C GLU A 200 13.50 -19.96 29.20
N THR A 201 13.29 -19.28 28.06
CA THR A 201 12.52 -18.01 27.98
C THR A 201 11.06 -18.21 27.60
N MET A 202 10.67 -19.38 27.15
CA MET A 202 9.34 -19.68 26.60
C MET A 202 8.22 -19.28 27.57
N LYS A 203 8.35 -19.60 28.85
CA LYS A 203 7.34 -19.29 29.87
C LYS A 203 7.20 -17.78 30.09
N ASP A 204 8.32 -17.08 30.26
CA ASP A 204 8.32 -15.63 30.48
C ASP A 204 7.75 -14.86 29.27
N ILE A 205 8.08 -15.34 28.08
CA ILE A 205 7.57 -14.75 26.81
C ILE A 205 6.07 -14.99 26.69
N TYR A 206 5.58 -16.20 26.98
CA TYR A 206 4.14 -16.50 27.00
C TYR A 206 3.43 -15.59 28.01
N ASP A 207 3.90 -15.52 29.24
CA ASP A 207 3.29 -14.71 30.31
C ASP A 207 3.26 -13.21 29.95
N ARG A 208 4.27 -12.73 29.22
CA ARG A 208 4.28 -11.38 28.67
C ARG A 208 3.27 -11.21 27.53
N LEU A 209 3.24 -12.14 26.57
CA LEU A 209 2.37 -12.06 25.41
C LEU A 209 0.88 -12.09 25.76
N VAL A 210 0.47 -12.85 26.78
CA VAL A 210 -0.95 -12.87 27.22
C VAL A 210 -1.40 -11.54 27.84
N THR A 211 -0.45 -10.67 28.25
CA THR A 211 -0.78 -9.31 28.72
C THR A 211 -0.93 -8.29 27.60
N TYR A 212 -0.51 -8.64 26.36
CA TYR A 212 -0.63 -7.76 25.20
C TYR A 212 -2.09 -7.67 24.72
N PRO A 213 -2.47 -6.64 23.95
CA PRO A 213 -3.73 -6.67 23.22
C PRO A 213 -3.90 -7.96 22.43
N GLU A 214 -5.15 -8.36 22.16
CA GLU A 214 -5.40 -9.54 21.35
C GLU A 214 -4.69 -9.41 19.99
N GLY A 215 -3.91 -10.44 19.66
CA GLY A 215 -3.06 -10.48 18.50
C GLY A 215 -2.72 -11.89 18.06
N VAL A 216 -2.26 -11.99 16.81
CA VAL A 216 -1.73 -13.26 16.28
C VAL A 216 -0.24 -13.33 16.56
N VAL A 217 0.21 -14.45 17.13
CA VAL A 217 1.61 -14.83 17.23
C VAL A 217 1.87 -15.85 16.13
N GLU A 218 2.83 -15.58 15.27
CA GLU A 218 3.17 -16.43 14.13
C GLU A 218 4.64 -16.82 14.15
N ALA A 219 4.98 -18.03 13.75
CA ALA A 219 6.37 -18.41 13.52
C ALA A 219 7.02 -17.45 12.51
N PHE A 220 8.23 -16.98 12.82
CA PHE A 220 8.99 -16.16 11.89
C PHE A 220 9.35 -16.99 10.65
N ILE A 221 9.14 -16.41 9.47
CA ILE A 221 9.37 -17.12 8.21
C ILE A 221 10.86 -17.22 7.96
N LYS A 222 11.36 -18.44 7.86
CA LYS A 222 12.69 -18.72 7.37
C LYS A 222 12.69 -18.53 5.84
N GLN A 223 13.12 -17.34 5.44
CA GLN A 223 13.13 -16.92 4.05
C GLN A 223 14.11 -17.75 3.21
N HIS A 224 13.76 -18.01 1.95
CA HIS A 224 14.62 -18.72 1.01
C HIS A 224 16.00 -18.05 0.88
N PRO A 225 17.13 -18.81 0.84
CA PRO A 225 18.47 -18.24 0.80
C PRO A 225 18.69 -17.23 -0.34
N GLU A 226 18.14 -17.50 -1.53
CA GLU A 226 18.23 -16.54 -2.64
C GLU A 226 17.53 -15.23 -2.31
N MET A 227 16.33 -15.27 -1.69
CA MET A 227 15.62 -14.03 -1.29
C MET A 227 16.40 -13.27 -0.21
N CYS A 228 17.12 -13.96 0.68
CA CYS A 228 18.00 -13.32 1.67
C CYS A 228 19.11 -12.49 1.05
N LYS A 229 19.51 -12.77 -0.20
CA LYS A 229 20.50 -11.96 -0.91
C LYS A 229 20.01 -10.54 -1.19
N LEU A 230 18.71 -10.32 -1.40
CA LEU A 230 18.12 -8.99 -1.52
C LEU A 230 18.15 -8.28 -0.17
N SER A 231 17.53 -8.85 0.86
CA SER A 231 17.60 -8.34 2.23
C SER A 231 17.55 -9.51 3.20
N PRO A 232 18.59 -9.71 4.04
CA PRO A 232 18.64 -10.82 4.98
C PRO A 232 17.85 -10.54 6.27
N THR A 233 17.50 -9.30 6.57
CA THR A 233 16.89 -8.88 7.84
C THR A 233 15.38 -8.82 7.79
N SER A 234 14.80 -8.58 6.61
CA SER A 234 13.35 -8.56 6.38
C SER A 234 12.89 -9.79 5.60
N VAL A 235 11.64 -10.17 5.79
CA VAL A 235 10.96 -11.08 4.85
C VAL A 235 10.61 -10.26 3.62
N ASN A 236 11.27 -10.55 2.49
CA ASN A 236 11.03 -9.87 1.22
C ASN A 236 9.77 -10.45 0.58
N SER A 237 8.74 -9.65 0.43
CA SER A 237 7.45 -10.17 -0.02
C SER A 237 7.14 -9.85 -1.48
N LEU A 238 6.58 -10.84 -2.18
CA LEU A 238 5.92 -10.62 -3.46
C LEU A 238 4.52 -10.10 -3.20
N ARG A 239 4.14 -9.02 -3.86
CA ARG A 239 2.75 -8.59 -3.96
C ARG A 239 2.23 -8.91 -5.35
N PHE A 240 1.31 -9.87 -5.46
CA PHE A 240 0.48 -10.02 -6.64
C PHE A 240 -0.76 -9.14 -6.51
N VAL A 241 -1.16 -8.51 -7.61
CA VAL A 241 -2.42 -7.76 -7.68
C VAL A 241 -3.30 -8.42 -8.73
N THR A 242 -4.51 -8.77 -8.31
CA THR A 242 -5.44 -9.55 -9.11
C THR A 242 -6.78 -8.86 -9.28
N PHE A 243 -7.43 -9.17 -10.39
CA PHE A 243 -8.85 -8.97 -10.60
C PHE A 243 -9.54 -10.32 -10.71
N SER A 244 -10.65 -10.49 -10.03
CA SER A 244 -11.46 -11.71 -10.09
C SER A 244 -12.94 -11.40 -9.89
N SER A 245 -13.79 -12.19 -10.55
CA SER A 245 -15.23 -12.14 -10.41
C SER A 245 -15.83 -13.52 -10.68
N ASN A 246 -16.89 -13.87 -9.95
CA ASN A 246 -17.62 -15.12 -10.16
C ASN A 246 -18.80 -14.95 -11.14
N THR A 247 -19.09 -13.72 -11.59
CA THR A 247 -20.29 -13.40 -12.36
C THR A 247 -20.02 -12.81 -13.74
N VAL A 248 -18.93 -12.04 -13.89
CA VAL A 248 -18.60 -11.37 -15.15
C VAL A 248 -17.11 -11.49 -15.46
N PRO A 249 -16.71 -11.56 -16.74
CA PRO A 249 -15.30 -11.52 -17.11
C PRO A 249 -14.61 -10.24 -16.63
N VAL A 250 -13.37 -10.36 -16.19
CA VAL A 250 -12.53 -9.23 -15.75
C VAL A 250 -11.62 -8.70 -16.84
N THR A 251 -11.46 -9.47 -17.93
CA THR A 251 -10.66 -9.09 -19.11
C THR A 251 -11.49 -9.16 -20.39
N PRO A 252 -11.09 -8.44 -21.45
CA PRO A 252 -11.80 -8.45 -22.75
C PRO A 252 -11.81 -9.84 -23.42
N ASP A 253 -10.82 -10.69 -23.15
CA ASP A 253 -10.73 -12.07 -23.68
C ASP A 253 -11.52 -13.09 -22.83
N GLY A 254 -12.34 -12.64 -21.91
CA GLY A 254 -13.30 -13.46 -21.19
C GLY A 254 -12.80 -14.15 -19.93
N LYS A 255 -11.63 -13.83 -19.41
CA LYS A 255 -11.13 -14.42 -18.16
C LYS A 255 -11.93 -13.95 -16.96
N MET A 256 -12.25 -14.87 -16.07
CA MET A 256 -12.92 -14.59 -14.79
C MET A 256 -11.94 -14.17 -13.69
N MET A 257 -10.64 -14.40 -13.89
CA MET A 257 -9.56 -14.01 -13.01
C MET A 257 -8.30 -13.69 -13.81
N ASP A 258 -7.59 -12.63 -13.41
CA ASP A 258 -6.32 -12.29 -14.01
C ASP A 258 -5.36 -11.67 -12.97
N ILE A 259 -4.06 -11.90 -13.13
CA ILE A 259 -3.01 -11.24 -12.36
C ILE A 259 -2.55 -10.03 -13.17
N ALA A 260 -2.85 -8.84 -12.65
CA ALA A 260 -2.57 -7.60 -13.35
C ALA A 260 -1.07 -7.27 -13.35
N TYR A 261 -0.42 -7.46 -12.21
CA TYR A 261 1.02 -7.23 -12.04
C TYR A 261 1.53 -7.87 -10.74
N SER A 262 2.86 -7.93 -10.62
CA SER A 262 3.52 -8.27 -9.37
C SER A 262 4.68 -7.32 -9.10
N ILE A 263 4.95 -7.06 -7.82
CA ILE A 263 6.11 -6.33 -7.32
C ILE A 263 6.75 -7.12 -6.19
N VAL A 264 8.05 -6.93 -5.99
CA VAL A 264 8.74 -7.37 -4.76
C VAL A 264 9.00 -6.16 -3.89
N ARG A 265 8.73 -6.31 -2.60
CA ARG A 265 9.15 -5.37 -1.56
C ARG A 265 10.30 -6.01 -0.78
N PHE A 266 11.29 -5.22 -0.43
CA PHE A 266 12.44 -5.68 0.35
C PHE A 266 12.96 -4.57 1.25
N GLY A 267 13.40 -4.96 2.45
CA GLY A 267 13.90 -4.04 3.46
C GLY A 267 15.31 -3.55 3.14
N ARG A 268 15.76 -2.52 3.84
CA ARG A 268 17.13 -2.02 3.85
C ARG A 268 17.47 -1.42 5.22
N GLU A 269 18.76 -1.07 5.41
CA GLU A 269 19.25 -0.42 6.64
C GLU A 269 18.94 -1.27 7.89
N GLY A 270 19.03 -2.61 7.76
CA GLY A 270 18.76 -3.53 8.86
C GLY A 270 17.30 -3.65 9.28
N SER A 271 16.36 -3.07 8.50
CA SER A 271 14.93 -3.14 8.79
C SER A 271 14.43 -4.59 8.81
N ILE A 272 13.55 -4.92 9.77
CA ILE A 272 12.84 -6.20 9.82
C ILE A 272 11.55 -6.21 8.97
N VAL A 273 11.18 -5.05 8.40
CA VAL A 273 10.00 -4.89 7.53
C VAL A 273 10.40 -4.42 6.15
N ASP A 274 9.68 -4.88 5.15
CA ASP A 274 9.93 -4.62 3.72
C ASP A 274 9.12 -3.44 3.14
N ASN A 275 8.26 -2.83 3.96
CA ASN A 275 7.29 -1.86 3.48
C ASN A 275 7.96 -0.58 2.96
N LEU A 276 7.62 -0.15 1.74
CA LEU A 276 8.12 1.07 1.09
C LEU A 276 7.99 2.32 1.99
N HIS A 277 6.84 2.47 2.66
CA HIS A 277 6.59 3.62 3.55
C HIS A 277 7.42 3.58 4.84
N SER A 278 7.90 2.41 5.24
CA SER A 278 8.78 2.21 6.41
C SER A 278 10.27 2.26 6.06
N GLY A 279 10.61 2.64 4.83
CA GLY A 279 11.99 2.77 4.40
C GLY A 279 12.50 1.65 3.49
N GLY A 280 11.67 0.63 3.22
CA GLY A 280 12.00 -0.42 2.27
C GLY A 280 12.05 0.05 0.82
N MET A 281 12.27 -0.87 -0.06
CA MET A 281 12.38 -0.67 -1.51
C MET A 281 11.37 -1.55 -2.25
N VAL A 282 11.14 -1.24 -3.52
CA VAL A 282 10.25 -1.98 -4.41
C VAL A 282 10.85 -2.11 -5.79
N ALA A 283 10.64 -3.25 -6.44
CA ALA A 283 10.92 -3.47 -7.85
C ALA A 283 9.76 -4.23 -8.52
N ASN A 284 9.52 -3.94 -9.80
CA ASN A 284 8.51 -4.66 -10.58
C ASN A 284 9.01 -6.04 -10.98
N VAL A 285 8.09 -6.97 -11.11
CA VAL A 285 8.35 -8.34 -11.54
C VAL A 285 7.81 -8.54 -12.96
N ASP A 286 8.60 -9.16 -13.80
CA ASP A 286 8.14 -9.72 -15.07
C ASP A 286 7.37 -11.00 -14.78
N LEU A 287 6.07 -11.00 -15.10
CA LEU A 287 5.17 -12.14 -14.81
C LEU A 287 5.48 -13.40 -15.65
N GLU A 288 6.20 -13.28 -16.75
CA GLU A 288 6.55 -14.44 -17.61
C GLU A 288 7.81 -15.15 -17.10
N THR A 289 8.80 -14.35 -16.70
CA THR A 289 10.10 -14.89 -16.31
C THR A 289 10.29 -15.07 -14.81
N GLY A 290 9.50 -14.36 -13.98
CA GLY A 290 9.68 -14.29 -12.53
C GLY A 290 10.94 -13.54 -12.11
N CYS A 291 11.51 -12.71 -13.00
CA CYS A 291 12.66 -11.88 -12.70
C CYS A 291 12.23 -10.44 -12.36
N LEU A 292 13.04 -9.73 -11.58
CA LEU A 292 12.84 -8.31 -11.34
C LEU A 292 13.07 -7.54 -12.64
N ALA A 293 12.04 -6.85 -13.12
CA ALA A 293 12.03 -6.14 -14.40
C ALA A 293 12.67 -4.74 -14.30
N THR A 294 12.74 -4.16 -13.10
CA THR A 294 13.23 -2.80 -12.86
C THR A 294 14.34 -2.78 -11.81
N ASP A 295 15.08 -1.69 -11.76
CA ASP A 295 15.87 -1.34 -10.58
C ASP A 295 14.98 -1.19 -9.36
N GLY A 296 15.57 -1.19 -8.17
CA GLY A 296 14.83 -0.91 -6.94
C GLY A 296 14.49 0.57 -6.82
N ALA A 297 13.32 0.87 -6.27
CA ALA A 297 12.93 2.24 -5.97
C ALA A 297 12.56 2.39 -4.50
N ASP A 298 12.96 3.50 -3.89
CA ASP A 298 12.63 3.81 -2.50
C ASP A 298 11.46 4.81 -2.40
N ARG A 299 11.03 5.10 -1.18
CA ARG A 299 9.96 6.07 -0.88
C ARG A 299 10.25 7.51 -1.29
N ASN A 300 11.50 7.81 -1.69
CA ASN A 300 11.87 9.11 -2.21
C ASN A 300 11.78 9.15 -3.75
N GLY A 301 11.52 8.01 -4.41
CA GLY A 301 11.57 7.84 -5.85
C GLY A 301 13.01 7.80 -6.36
N ASP A 302 13.99 7.48 -5.50
CA ASP A 302 15.38 7.27 -5.90
C ASP A 302 15.54 5.83 -6.37
N LEU A 303 16.29 5.64 -7.47
CA LEU A 303 16.56 4.33 -8.05
C LEU A 303 17.88 3.75 -7.55
N TRP A 304 17.88 2.44 -7.42
CA TRP A 304 18.98 1.64 -6.92
C TRP A 304 19.22 0.46 -7.86
N VAL A 305 20.32 0.50 -8.60
CA VAL A 305 20.75 -0.62 -9.47
C VAL A 305 21.13 -1.83 -8.63
N THR A 306 21.81 -1.57 -7.51
CA THR A 306 22.19 -2.58 -6.52
C THR A 306 21.55 -2.28 -5.17
N HIS A 307 21.27 -3.32 -4.39
CA HIS A 307 20.79 -3.14 -3.02
C HIS A 307 21.88 -2.50 -2.15
N PRO A 308 21.61 -1.42 -1.40
CA PRO A 308 22.63 -0.65 -0.70
C PRO A 308 23.37 -1.44 0.40
N ASP A 309 22.69 -2.39 1.06
CA ASP A 309 23.28 -3.14 2.17
C ASP A 309 24.00 -4.41 1.68
N THR A 310 23.53 -5.04 0.61
CA THR A 310 24.03 -6.36 0.16
C THR A 310 24.84 -6.31 -1.12
N GLY A 311 24.75 -5.21 -1.90
CA GLY A 311 25.43 -5.07 -3.19
C GLY A 311 24.84 -5.93 -4.32
N VAL A 312 23.75 -6.65 -4.07
CA VAL A 312 23.10 -7.49 -5.08
C VAL A 312 22.47 -6.63 -6.17
N THR A 313 22.69 -6.99 -7.44
CA THR A 313 22.02 -6.36 -8.58
C THR A 313 20.55 -6.71 -8.54
N ILE A 314 19.68 -5.67 -8.58
CA ILE A 314 18.24 -5.81 -8.40
C ILE A 314 17.58 -6.24 -9.70
N LYS A 315 17.70 -5.45 -10.77
CA LYS A 315 17.12 -5.81 -12.06
C LYS A 315 17.72 -7.12 -12.60
N GLY A 316 16.88 -8.03 -13.04
CA GLY A 316 17.28 -9.37 -13.49
C GLY A 316 17.40 -10.41 -12.36
N PHE A 317 17.25 -10.01 -11.09
CA PHE A 317 17.23 -10.98 -9.99
C PHE A 317 16.04 -11.94 -10.16
N ARG A 318 16.33 -13.27 -10.15
CA ARG A 318 15.31 -14.30 -10.32
C ARG A 318 14.71 -14.69 -8.97
N ILE A 319 13.38 -14.62 -8.88
CA ILE A 319 12.63 -14.99 -7.68
C ILE A 319 12.49 -16.51 -7.64
N PRO A 320 12.97 -17.20 -6.59
CA PRO A 320 12.74 -18.63 -6.45
C PRO A 320 11.24 -18.90 -6.23
N TYR A 321 10.76 -20.06 -6.65
CA TYR A 321 9.36 -20.49 -6.51
C TYR A 321 8.31 -19.48 -7.02
N PHE A 322 8.69 -18.64 -8.01
CA PHE A 322 7.77 -17.61 -8.52
C PHE A 322 6.51 -18.22 -9.14
N GLU A 323 6.67 -19.26 -9.93
CA GLU A 323 5.55 -19.95 -10.58
C GLU A 323 4.62 -20.59 -9.55
N GLU A 324 5.18 -21.27 -8.56
CA GLU A 324 4.42 -21.88 -7.48
C GLU A 324 3.68 -20.83 -6.65
N ALA A 325 4.27 -19.65 -6.43
CA ALA A 325 3.62 -18.53 -5.77
C ALA A 325 2.45 -17.99 -6.61
N ARG A 326 2.63 -17.90 -7.93
CA ARG A 326 1.59 -17.47 -8.87
C ARG A 326 0.43 -18.45 -8.89
N GLU A 327 0.70 -19.74 -8.97
CA GLU A 327 -0.33 -20.79 -8.95
C GLU A 327 -1.04 -20.86 -7.59
N MET A 328 -0.33 -20.69 -6.48
CA MET A 328 -0.95 -20.62 -5.14
C MET A 328 -1.97 -19.48 -5.05
N VAL A 329 -1.69 -18.30 -5.63
CA VAL A 329 -2.64 -17.19 -5.64
C VAL A 329 -3.87 -17.53 -6.49
N LYS A 330 -3.69 -18.14 -7.67
CA LYS A 330 -4.80 -18.57 -8.54
C LYS A 330 -5.67 -19.62 -7.85
N ASP A 331 -5.04 -20.60 -7.22
CA ASP A 331 -5.74 -21.65 -6.47
C ASP A 331 -6.54 -21.08 -5.29
N ALA A 332 -5.94 -20.16 -4.53
CA ALA A 332 -6.62 -19.47 -3.42
C ALA A 332 -7.87 -18.69 -3.91
N ILE A 333 -7.77 -18.03 -5.06
CA ILE A 333 -8.91 -17.32 -5.67
C ILE A 333 -10.01 -18.31 -6.06
N ALA A 334 -9.66 -19.37 -6.76
CA ALA A 334 -10.60 -20.37 -7.26
C ALA A 334 -11.29 -21.14 -6.12
N THR A 335 -10.51 -21.64 -5.17
CA THR A 335 -10.98 -22.47 -4.03
C THR A 335 -11.85 -21.64 -3.08
N ARG A 336 -11.44 -20.39 -2.78
CA ARG A 336 -12.16 -19.50 -1.87
C ARG A 336 -13.18 -18.60 -2.58
N LYS A 337 -13.30 -18.68 -3.90
CA LYS A 337 -14.20 -17.87 -4.74
C LYS A 337 -14.04 -16.37 -4.44
N VAL A 338 -12.78 -15.94 -4.32
CA VAL A 338 -12.46 -14.54 -4.01
C VAL A 338 -12.85 -13.65 -5.18
N GLU A 339 -13.58 -12.58 -4.91
CA GLU A 339 -13.95 -11.57 -5.88
C GLU A 339 -13.36 -10.21 -5.53
N GLY A 340 -12.94 -9.47 -6.54
CA GLY A 340 -12.53 -8.09 -6.38
C GLY A 340 -11.17 -7.74 -6.97
N TYR A 341 -10.75 -6.51 -6.65
CA TYR A 341 -9.41 -5.98 -6.88
C TYR A 341 -8.60 -6.20 -5.61
N ILE A 342 -7.75 -7.22 -5.60
CA ILE A 342 -7.12 -7.78 -4.41
C ILE A 342 -5.60 -7.80 -4.54
N GLY A 343 -4.90 -7.46 -3.46
CA GLY A 343 -3.45 -7.61 -3.31
C GLY A 343 -3.12 -8.79 -2.40
N TRP A 344 -2.20 -9.66 -2.84
CA TRP A 344 -1.73 -10.86 -2.16
C TRP A 344 -0.27 -10.68 -1.80
N ASP A 345 0.06 -10.69 -0.51
CA ASP A 345 1.44 -10.65 -0.04
C ASP A 345 1.92 -12.07 0.23
N ILE A 346 2.93 -12.48 -0.49
CA ILE A 346 3.48 -13.84 -0.48
C ILE A 346 4.95 -13.78 -0.06
N ALA A 347 5.32 -14.55 0.95
CA ALA A 347 6.72 -14.80 1.28
C ALA A 347 7.21 -16.05 0.57
N ILE A 348 8.47 -16.06 0.20
CA ILE A 348 9.15 -17.26 -0.32
C ILE A 348 10.04 -17.83 0.78
N SER A 349 9.61 -18.93 1.34
CA SER A 349 10.37 -19.70 2.34
C SER A 349 11.29 -20.74 1.68
N GLU A 350 12.12 -21.40 2.47
CA GLU A 350 12.93 -22.55 2.02
C GLU A 350 12.06 -23.68 1.45
N ASN A 351 10.81 -23.80 1.89
CA ASN A 351 9.86 -24.85 1.51
C ASN A 351 8.80 -24.36 0.50
N GLY A 352 9.03 -23.21 -0.15
CA GLY A 352 8.10 -22.64 -1.13
C GLY A 352 7.31 -21.44 -0.61
N PRO A 353 6.26 -21.04 -1.37
CA PRO A 353 5.50 -19.83 -1.08
C PRO A 353 4.58 -19.98 0.14
N MET A 354 4.41 -18.89 0.89
CA MET A 354 3.50 -18.76 2.03
C MET A 354 2.71 -17.46 1.96
N LEU A 355 1.42 -17.51 2.23
CA LEU A 355 0.58 -16.33 2.32
C LEU A 355 0.90 -15.51 3.58
N LEU A 356 1.21 -14.23 3.43
CA LEU A 356 1.42 -13.29 4.52
C LEU A 356 0.16 -12.50 4.87
N GLU A 357 -0.47 -11.91 3.84
CA GLU A 357 -1.60 -11.00 3.99
C GLU A 357 -2.39 -10.90 2.68
N VAL A 358 -3.69 -10.64 2.81
CA VAL A 358 -4.58 -10.33 1.68
C VAL A 358 -5.16 -8.93 1.89
N ASN A 359 -5.11 -8.09 0.87
CA ASN A 359 -5.49 -6.67 0.95
C ASN A 359 -6.60 -6.34 -0.05
N ASP A 360 -7.72 -5.75 0.43
CA ASP A 360 -8.85 -5.31 -0.40
C ASP A 360 -8.59 -4.01 -1.19
N ARG A 361 -7.48 -3.34 -0.90
CA ARG A 361 -7.09 -2.05 -1.50
C ARG A 361 -5.60 -1.98 -1.75
N PRO A 362 -5.07 -2.78 -2.71
CA PRO A 362 -3.66 -2.72 -3.01
C PRO A 362 -3.27 -1.33 -3.55
N GLY A 363 -2.20 -0.74 -2.96
CA GLY A 363 -1.65 0.54 -3.42
C GLY A 363 -1.02 0.42 -4.80
N SER A 364 -1.07 1.50 -5.59
CA SER A 364 -0.45 1.58 -6.92
C SER A 364 0.98 2.12 -6.90
N ASP A 365 1.38 2.72 -5.79
CA ASP A 365 2.66 3.40 -5.64
C ASP A 365 3.86 2.46 -5.91
N GLY A 366 3.82 1.24 -5.41
CA GLY A 366 4.86 0.26 -5.69
C GLY A 366 5.05 -0.06 -7.18
N LEU A 367 3.96 -0.17 -7.95
CA LEU A 367 4.02 -0.45 -9.39
C LEU A 367 4.64 0.72 -10.18
N GLN A 368 4.34 1.96 -9.80
CA GLN A 368 4.67 3.15 -10.59
C GLN A 368 6.02 3.78 -10.22
N THR A 369 6.52 3.55 -8.99
CA THR A 369 7.69 4.29 -8.49
C THR A 369 8.97 3.93 -9.24
N ALA A 370 9.21 2.64 -9.50
CA ALA A 370 10.41 2.22 -10.22
C ALA A 370 10.42 2.65 -11.70
N PRO A 371 9.32 2.52 -12.48
CA PRO A 371 9.26 3.02 -13.84
C PRO A 371 9.20 4.54 -13.98
N ALA A 372 8.93 5.29 -12.91
CA ALA A 372 8.72 6.74 -12.97
C ALA A 372 9.87 7.51 -13.66
N GLN A 373 11.11 7.04 -13.51
CA GLN A 373 12.26 7.68 -14.17
C GLN A 373 12.35 7.41 -15.67
N ALA A 374 11.67 6.39 -16.19
CA ALA A 374 11.53 6.18 -17.63
C ALA A 374 10.51 7.15 -18.27
N LYS A 375 9.92 8.05 -17.47
CA LYS A 375 8.88 9.01 -17.88
C LYS A 375 7.64 8.36 -18.49
N GLN A 376 7.45 7.09 -18.26
CA GLN A 376 6.33 6.31 -18.74
C GLN A 376 5.68 5.59 -17.57
N GLY A 377 4.39 5.81 -17.37
CA GLY A 377 3.61 5.13 -16.35
C GLY A 377 3.14 3.74 -16.79
N MET A 378 2.61 2.99 -15.84
CA MET A 378 2.16 1.60 -16.03
C MET A 378 0.65 1.49 -16.23
N LYS A 379 -0.03 2.58 -16.65
CA LYS A 379 -1.48 2.60 -16.84
C LYS A 379 -1.93 1.60 -17.90
N PHE A 380 -1.12 1.37 -18.95
CA PHE A 380 -1.41 0.40 -20.01
C PHE A 380 -1.68 -1.02 -19.49
N LEU A 381 -1.03 -1.44 -18.40
CA LEU A 381 -1.31 -2.74 -17.77
C LEU A 381 -2.71 -2.84 -17.17
N MET A 382 -3.27 -1.69 -16.81
CA MET A 382 -4.53 -1.59 -16.08
C MET A 382 -5.72 -1.28 -16.99
N GLU A 383 -5.46 -0.85 -18.24
CA GLU A 383 -6.50 -0.41 -19.18
C GLU A 383 -7.51 -1.50 -19.53
N LYS A 384 -7.05 -2.75 -19.63
CA LYS A 384 -7.94 -3.90 -19.92
C LYS A 384 -8.98 -4.17 -18.83
N TYR A 385 -8.82 -3.58 -17.64
CA TYR A 385 -9.76 -3.70 -16.52
C TYR A 385 -10.68 -2.47 -16.38
N MET A 386 -10.43 -1.39 -17.11
CA MET A 386 -11.25 -0.16 -17.11
C MET A 386 -12.53 -0.37 -17.92
#